data_72c187dee5c6a452b9e27aa330d74923
#
_entry.id   72c187dee5c6a452b9e27aa330d74923
#
_cell.length_a   1.000
_cell.length_b   1.000
_cell.length_c   1.000
_cell.angle_alpha   90.00
_cell.angle_beta   90.00
_cell.angle_gamma   90.00
#
_symmetry.space_group_name_H-M   'P 1'
#
loop_
_entity.id
_entity.type
_entity.pdbx_description
1 polymer ?
#
loop_
_entity_poly.entity_id
_entity_poly.type
_entity_poly.pdbx_seq_one_letter_code
_entity_poly.pdbx_strand_id
1 'polypeptide(L)'
;MYGAILGDIIGSPYEFDFNNYKSKDFPLFCQRSEFTDDTVMTLAVAKALLDTCGQDDAAIKAALVHQMQQLGRAYPGRGYGAHFNGWLYEAAPRPYNSYGNGSAMRVSAAAELAKNLEQALHLAKLTAEVTHNHPEGIKGAQATAAAMFLARTGSSKADIRTYVEREFGYDLSRSCDEIRPDYHHVESCQETVPQAITAFLESSDFEDALRTAVSLGGDSDTLAAITGSIAEAFYGVPENLKAECRRRLTPELEALLLAWEARAA
;
A
#
# COMPACT_ATOMS: atom_id res chain seq x y z
N MET A 1 -0.59 9.39 2.67
CA MET A 1 -0.27 8.72 1.38
C MET A 1 1.20 8.77 0.96
N TYR A 2 2.00 9.73 1.43
CA TYR A 2 3.43 9.77 1.13
C TYR A 2 4.16 8.49 1.49
N GLY A 3 3.78 7.86 2.59
CA GLY A 3 4.42 6.63 3.05
C GLY A 3 4.29 5.47 2.07
N ALA A 4 3.11 5.29 1.47
CA ALA A 4 2.91 4.29 0.41
C ALA A 4 3.78 4.60 -0.81
N ILE A 5 3.73 5.85 -1.31
CA ILE A 5 4.48 6.28 -2.50
C ILE A 5 6.00 6.22 -2.28
N LEU A 6 6.47 6.63 -1.11
CA LEU A 6 7.89 6.54 -0.76
C LEU A 6 8.35 5.09 -0.62
N GLY A 7 7.51 4.23 -0.05
CA GLY A 7 7.79 2.81 0.05
C GLY A 7 8.00 2.18 -1.31
N ASP A 8 7.08 2.41 -2.24
CA ASP A 8 7.17 2.01 -3.63
C ASP A 8 8.48 2.50 -4.29
N ILE A 9 8.71 3.83 -4.30
CA ILE A 9 9.89 4.44 -4.96
C ILE A 9 11.20 3.92 -4.36
N ILE A 10 11.26 3.74 -3.04
CA ILE A 10 12.47 3.28 -2.34
C ILE A 10 12.68 1.78 -2.54
N GLY A 11 11.60 0.99 -2.56
CA GLY A 11 11.64 -0.46 -2.74
C GLY A 11 11.89 -0.91 -4.17
N SER A 12 11.43 -0.15 -5.18
CA SER A 12 11.45 -0.55 -6.59
C SER A 12 12.82 -0.99 -7.13
N PRO A 13 13.99 -0.42 -6.73
CA PRO A 13 15.29 -0.91 -7.19
C PRO A 13 15.66 -2.29 -6.67
N TYR A 14 14.98 -2.77 -5.64
CA TYR A 14 15.31 -3.99 -4.87
C TYR A 14 14.30 -5.12 -5.09
N GLU A 15 13.26 -4.89 -5.89
CA GLU A 15 12.24 -5.86 -6.25
C GLU A 15 12.85 -7.11 -6.92
N PHE A 16 12.16 -8.23 -6.78
CA PHE A 16 12.45 -9.57 -7.32
C PHE A 16 13.63 -10.32 -6.69
N ASP A 17 13.54 -11.63 -6.74
CA ASP A 17 14.52 -12.57 -6.16
C ASP A 17 15.93 -12.49 -6.77
N PHE A 18 16.07 -11.95 -7.98
CA PHE A 18 17.41 -11.76 -8.55
C PHE A 18 18.22 -10.68 -7.81
N ASN A 19 17.56 -9.74 -7.16
CA ASN A 19 18.18 -8.78 -6.25
C ASN A 19 18.28 -9.38 -4.83
N ASN A 20 17.18 -9.92 -4.34
CA ASN A 20 16.97 -10.52 -3.03
C ASN A 20 17.76 -9.83 -1.90
N TYR A 21 17.60 -8.50 -1.83
CA TYR A 21 18.39 -7.64 -0.96
C TYR A 21 18.04 -7.86 0.52
N LYS A 22 19.03 -8.16 1.35
CA LYS A 22 18.82 -8.62 2.74
C LYS A 22 19.49 -7.72 3.79
N SER A 23 19.72 -6.45 3.48
CA SER A 23 20.36 -5.49 4.39
C SER A 23 19.53 -4.22 4.54
N LYS A 24 19.61 -3.58 5.71
CA LYS A 24 19.08 -2.22 5.94
C LYS A 24 20.06 -1.12 5.49
N ASP A 25 21.28 -1.48 5.11
CA ASP A 25 22.32 -0.55 4.69
C ASP A 25 22.30 -0.35 3.17
N PHE A 26 21.51 0.62 2.72
CA PHE A 26 21.42 1.00 1.31
C PHE A 26 21.12 2.52 1.18
N PRO A 27 21.49 3.15 0.06
CA PRO A 27 21.09 4.52 -0.22
C PRO A 27 19.57 4.57 -0.39
N LEU A 28 18.88 5.44 0.38
CA LEU A 28 17.41 5.51 0.38
C LEU A 28 16.86 5.78 -1.01
N PHE A 29 17.58 6.56 -1.81
CA PHE A 29 17.26 6.80 -3.22
C PHE A 29 18.49 6.57 -4.09
N CYS A 30 18.29 5.94 -5.22
CA CYS A 30 19.30 5.78 -6.27
C CYS A 30 18.72 6.19 -7.63
N GLN A 31 19.52 6.08 -8.68
CA GLN A 31 19.08 6.44 -10.04
C GLN A 31 17.91 5.57 -10.55
N ARG A 32 17.79 4.33 -10.05
CA ARG A 32 16.72 3.39 -10.41
C ARG A 32 15.46 3.52 -9.57
N SER A 33 15.46 4.37 -8.52
CA SER A 33 14.29 4.58 -7.68
C SER A 33 13.23 5.34 -8.45
N GLU A 34 12.17 4.65 -8.86
CA GLU A 34 11.03 5.17 -9.61
C GLU A 34 9.72 4.64 -9.02
N PHE A 35 8.63 5.30 -9.30
CA PHE A 35 7.31 4.82 -8.91
C PHE A 35 6.85 3.67 -9.83
N THR A 36 6.11 2.73 -9.25
CA THR A 36 5.53 1.58 -9.93
C THR A 36 4.00 1.66 -9.94
N ASP A 37 3.34 0.54 -10.17
CA ASP A 37 1.87 0.44 -10.11
C ASP A 37 1.33 0.67 -8.69
N ASP A 38 2.10 0.42 -7.65
CA ASP A 38 1.75 0.76 -6.27
C ASP A 38 1.33 2.22 -6.13
N THR A 39 2.19 3.13 -6.60
CA THR A 39 1.89 4.57 -6.57
C THR A 39 0.72 4.93 -7.48
N VAL A 40 0.71 4.42 -8.71
CA VAL A 40 -0.34 4.74 -9.69
C VAL A 40 -1.71 4.30 -9.15
N MET A 41 -1.80 3.09 -8.58
CA MET A 41 -3.06 2.57 -8.05
C MET A 41 -3.44 3.21 -6.72
N THR A 42 -2.49 3.57 -5.87
CA THR A 42 -2.74 4.35 -4.65
C THR A 42 -3.41 5.69 -4.98
N LEU A 43 -2.88 6.41 -5.97
CA LEU A 43 -3.44 7.70 -6.38
C LEU A 43 -4.77 7.56 -7.14
N ALA A 44 -4.96 6.48 -7.91
CA ALA A 44 -6.24 6.16 -8.55
C ALA A 44 -7.34 5.92 -7.51
N VAL A 45 -7.05 5.15 -6.47
CA VAL A 45 -7.98 4.90 -5.36
C VAL A 45 -8.28 6.19 -4.60
N ALA A 46 -7.26 6.99 -4.30
CA ALA A 46 -7.45 8.28 -3.63
C ALA A 46 -8.37 9.21 -4.41
N LYS A 47 -8.13 9.35 -5.72
CA LYS A 47 -8.98 10.17 -6.58
C LYS A 47 -10.43 9.67 -6.60
N ALA A 48 -10.64 8.36 -6.74
CA ALA A 48 -11.99 7.78 -6.74
C ALA A 48 -12.74 8.08 -5.45
N LEU A 49 -12.08 7.94 -4.29
CA LEU A 49 -12.68 8.22 -2.98
C LEU A 49 -12.94 9.72 -2.76
N LEU A 50 -12.10 10.61 -3.29
CA LEU A 50 -12.34 12.05 -3.26
C LEU A 50 -13.58 12.42 -4.09
N ASP A 51 -13.65 11.91 -5.32
CA ASP A 51 -14.72 12.22 -6.28
C ASP A 51 -16.09 11.70 -5.79
N THR A 52 -16.11 10.71 -4.90
CA THR A 52 -17.33 10.03 -4.42
C THR A 52 -17.58 10.20 -2.91
N CYS A 53 -16.95 11.18 -2.28
CA CYS A 53 -17.14 11.44 -0.86
C CYS A 53 -18.63 11.64 -0.51
N GLY A 54 -19.15 10.77 0.38
CA GLY A 54 -20.57 10.81 0.79
C GLY A 54 -21.55 10.14 -0.17
N GLN A 55 -21.08 9.49 -1.23
CA GLN A 55 -21.91 8.70 -2.14
C GLN A 55 -22.04 7.26 -1.65
N ASP A 56 -22.92 6.48 -2.31
CA ASP A 56 -23.15 5.07 -1.99
C ASP A 56 -22.04 4.14 -2.52
N ASP A 57 -22.05 2.89 -2.07
CA ASP A 57 -21.05 1.87 -2.43
C ASP A 57 -20.99 1.60 -3.94
N ALA A 58 -22.12 1.70 -4.65
CA ALA A 58 -22.17 1.45 -6.08
C ALA A 58 -21.43 2.56 -6.85
N ALA A 59 -21.64 3.82 -6.45
CA ALA A 59 -20.95 4.97 -7.02
C ALA A 59 -19.43 4.91 -6.72
N ILE A 60 -19.06 4.57 -5.48
CA ILE A 60 -17.65 4.39 -5.08
C ILE A 60 -16.98 3.32 -5.95
N LYS A 61 -17.58 2.13 -6.07
CA LYS A 61 -17.02 1.04 -6.90
C LYS A 61 -16.90 1.43 -8.37
N ALA A 62 -17.90 2.11 -8.93
CA ALA A 62 -17.84 2.59 -10.31
C ALA A 62 -16.67 3.58 -10.52
N ALA A 63 -16.49 4.52 -9.60
CA ALA A 63 -15.39 5.46 -9.64
C ALA A 63 -14.02 4.78 -9.47
N LEU A 64 -13.90 3.80 -8.57
CA LEU A 64 -12.68 2.99 -8.39
C LEU A 64 -12.29 2.30 -9.70
N VAL A 65 -13.22 1.59 -10.34
CA VAL A 65 -12.98 0.96 -11.63
C VAL A 65 -12.54 1.97 -12.68
N HIS A 66 -13.27 3.08 -12.79
CA HIS A 66 -12.97 4.14 -13.76
C HIS A 66 -11.57 4.73 -13.56
N GLN A 67 -11.25 5.16 -12.35
CA GLN A 67 -9.96 5.82 -12.06
C GLN A 67 -8.77 4.85 -12.18
N MET A 68 -8.92 3.61 -11.72
CA MET A 68 -7.88 2.61 -11.85
C MET A 68 -7.59 2.27 -13.32
N GLN A 69 -8.63 2.11 -14.16
CA GLN A 69 -8.45 1.91 -15.58
C GLN A 69 -7.86 3.15 -16.27
N GLN A 70 -8.32 4.35 -15.91
CA GLN A 70 -7.83 5.59 -16.52
C GLN A 70 -6.35 5.80 -16.23
N LEU A 71 -5.95 5.79 -14.95
CA LEU A 71 -4.55 5.98 -14.57
C LEU A 71 -3.67 4.81 -15.02
N GLY A 72 -4.12 3.56 -14.87
CA GLY A 72 -3.34 2.40 -15.31
C GLY A 72 -3.00 2.44 -16.79
N ARG A 73 -3.94 2.87 -17.64
CA ARG A 73 -3.71 3.06 -19.07
C ARG A 73 -2.81 4.24 -19.40
N ALA A 74 -2.84 5.30 -18.58
CA ALA A 74 -1.97 6.47 -18.74
C ALA A 74 -0.52 6.16 -18.37
N TYR A 75 -0.30 5.18 -17.50
CA TYR A 75 1.02 4.76 -17.03
C TYR A 75 1.28 3.26 -17.32
N PRO A 76 1.41 2.85 -18.61
CA PRO A 76 1.65 1.45 -18.95
C PRO A 76 3.06 1.01 -18.55
N GLY A 77 3.23 -0.30 -18.30
CA GLY A 77 4.55 -0.90 -18.05
C GLY A 77 5.15 -0.56 -16.68
N ARG A 78 4.29 -0.29 -15.68
CA ARG A 78 4.71 0.08 -14.31
C ARG A 78 4.71 -1.11 -13.33
N GLY A 79 4.77 -2.34 -13.80
CA GLY A 79 4.84 -3.51 -12.92
C GLY A 79 3.52 -4.24 -12.69
N TYR A 80 2.42 -3.79 -13.33
CA TYR A 80 1.11 -4.44 -13.15
C TYR A 80 1.17 -5.95 -13.36
N GLY A 81 0.63 -6.72 -12.41
CA GLY A 81 0.46 -8.15 -12.57
C GLY A 81 -0.37 -8.50 -13.81
N ALA A 82 -0.09 -9.63 -14.45
CA ALA A 82 -0.63 -9.98 -15.77
C ALA A 82 -2.16 -9.92 -15.87
N HIS A 83 -2.89 -10.44 -14.86
CA HIS A 83 -4.36 -10.37 -14.83
C HIS A 83 -4.87 -8.94 -14.69
N PHE A 84 -4.24 -8.15 -13.79
CA PHE A 84 -4.61 -6.75 -13.59
C PHE A 84 -4.34 -5.91 -14.83
N ASN A 85 -3.21 -6.13 -15.50
CA ASN A 85 -2.90 -5.46 -16.76
C ASN A 85 -3.95 -5.75 -17.84
N GLY A 86 -4.42 -6.98 -17.95
CA GLY A 86 -5.54 -7.34 -18.84
C GLY A 86 -6.84 -6.61 -18.46
N TRP A 87 -7.18 -6.62 -17.16
CA TRP A 87 -8.37 -5.98 -16.60
C TRP A 87 -8.41 -4.46 -16.88
N LEU A 88 -7.26 -3.79 -16.92
CA LEU A 88 -7.18 -2.36 -17.25
C LEU A 88 -7.82 -2.03 -18.62
N TYR A 89 -7.80 -2.96 -19.57
CA TYR A 89 -8.29 -2.75 -20.94
C TYR A 89 -9.65 -3.39 -21.22
N GLU A 90 -10.27 -4.06 -20.25
CA GLU A 90 -11.60 -4.63 -20.42
C GLU A 90 -12.66 -3.52 -20.56
N ALA A 91 -13.60 -3.71 -21.50
CA ALA A 91 -14.71 -2.79 -21.70
C ALA A 91 -15.79 -2.91 -20.61
N ALA A 92 -15.92 -4.09 -20.01
CA ALA A 92 -16.84 -4.38 -18.91
C ALA A 92 -16.08 -5.13 -17.79
N PRO A 93 -15.18 -4.44 -17.10
CA PRO A 93 -14.29 -5.06 -16.13
C PRO A 93 -15.08 -5.63 -14.95
N ARG A 94 -14.70 -6.84 -14.55
CA ARG A 94 -15.29 -7.53 -13.39
C ARG A 94 -14.19 -7.98 -12.42
N PRO A 95 -14.52 -8.15 -11.14
CA PRO A 95 -13.61 -8.79 -10.20
C PRO A 95 -13.23 -10.19 -10.68
N TYR A 96 -11.98 -10.58 -10.48
CA TYR A 96 -11.44 -11.85 -10.96
C TYR A 96 -10.87 -12.74 -9.85
N ASN A 97 -11.39 -12.57 -8.64
CA ASN A 97 -11.07 -13.38 -7.46
C ASN A 97 -9.57 -13.41 -7.10
N SER A 98 -8.87 -12.28 -7.31
CA SER A 98 -7.49 -12.16 -6.90
C SER A 98 -7.36 -12.15 -5.37
N TYR A 99 -6.28 -12.76 -4.87
CA TYR A 99 -5.79 -12.67 -3.51
C TYR A 99 -4.41 -12.01 -3.43
N GLY A 100 -4.00 -11.36 -4.51
CA GLY A 100 -2.74 -10.65 -4.61
C GLY A 100 -2.65 -9.47 -3.65
N ASN A 101 -1.42 -9.06 -3.31
CA ASN A 101 -1.12 -7.95 -2.40
C ASN A 101 -1.50 -6.57 -2.98
N GLY A 102 -1.81 -6.51 -4.28
CA GLY A 102 -2.27 -5.31 -4.97
C GLY A 102 -3.52 -4.65 -4.37
N SER A 103 -4.33 -5.35 -3.58
CA SER A 103 -5.42 -4.73 -2.81
C SER A 103 -4.92 -4.00 -1.58
N ALA A 104 -3.88 -4.50 -0.93
CA ALA A 104 -3.30 -3.94 0.29
C ALA A 104 -2.39 -2.74 0.01
N MET A 105 -1.57 -2.79 -1.06
CA MET A 105 -0.63 -1.73 -1.42
C MET A 105 -1.30 -0.37 -1.66
N ARG A 106 -2.51 -0.39 -2.25
CA ARG A 106 -3.24 0.82 -2.69
C ARG A 106 -4.31 1.33 -1.73
N VAL A 107 -4.42 0.73 -0.52
CA VAL A 107 -5.55 0.96 0.39
C VAL A 107 -5.44 2.21 1.26
N SER A 108 -4.28 2.88 1.27
CA SER A 108 -3.96 3.94 2.23
C SER A 108 -5.02 5.05 2.31
N ALA A 109 -5.56 5.46 1.16
CA ALA A 109 -6.62 6.47 1.10
C ALA A 109 -7.88 6.08 1.87
N ALA A 110 -8.26 4.82 1.89
CA ALA A 110 -9.43 4.32 2.64
C ALA A 110 -9.26 4.53 4.15
N ALA A 111 -8.08 4.20 4.68
CA ALA A 111 -7.77 4.39 6.09
C ALA A 111 -7.67 5.87 6.47
N GLU A 112 -7.09 6.71 5.59
CA GLU A 112 -6.94 8.14 5.86
C GLU A 112 -8.27 8.91 5.84
N LEU A 113 -9.21 8.51 4.97
CA LEU A 113 -10.52 9.16 4.84
C LEU A 113 -11.49 8.76 5.96
N ALA A 114 -11.33 7.58 6.54
CA ALA A 114 -12.25 7.00 7.50
C ALA A 114 -12.34 7.80 8.81
N LYS A 115 -13.56 7.97 9.33
CA LYS A 115 -13.85 8.64 10.60
C LYS A 115 -13.81 7.67 11.80
N ASN A 116 -13.98 6.40 11.56
CA ASN A 116 -13.90 5.32 12.53
C ASN A 116 -13.38 4.04 11.88
N LEU A 117 -13.04 3.06 12.70
CA LEU A 117 -12.45 1.80 12.24
C LEU A 117 -13.41 1.00 11.33
N GLU A 118 -14.72 0.99 11.65
CA GLU A 118 -15.72 0.31 10.81
C GLU A 118 -15.74 0.89 9.39
N GLN A 119 -15.70 2.22 9.27
CA GLN A 119 -15.62 2.87 7.97
C GLN A 119 -14.30 2.58 7.24
N ALA A 120 -13.17 2.49 7.96
CA ALA A 120 -11.89 2.11 7.37
C ALA A 120 -11.95 0.70 6.76
N LEU A 121 -12.49 -0.26 7.50
CA LEU A 121 -12.70 -1.63 7.03
C LEU A 121 -13.67 -1.72 5.85
N HIS A 122 -14.76 -0.93 5.90
CA HIS A 122 -15.74 -0.88 4.83
C HIS A 122 -15.14 -0.31 3.53
N LEU A 123 -14.50 0.85 3.59
CA LEU A 123 -13.85 1.46 2.43
C LEU A 123 -12.74 0.56 1.87
N ALA A 124 -11.92 -0.04 2.74
CA ALA A 124 -10.88 -0.98 2.31
C ALA A 124 -11.47 -2.17 1.54
N LYS A 125 -12.59 -2.73 2.02
CA LYS A 125 -13.30 -3.77 1.30
C LYS A 125 -13.74 -3.31 -0.09
N LEU A 126 -14.35 -2.12 -0.21
CA LEU A 126 -14.79 -1.58 -1.50
C LEU A 126 -13.62 -1.42 -2.48
N THR A 127 -12.45 -0.92 -2.01
CA THR A 127 -11.27 -0.76 -2.87
C THR A 127 -10.69 -2.08 -3.35
N ALA A 128 -10.82 -3.15 -2.56
CA ALA A 128 -10.37 -4.48 -2.92
C ALA A 128 -11.33 -5.18 -3.89
N GLU A 129 -12.64 -5.15 -3.59
CA GLU A 129 -13.67 -5.95 -4.27
C GLU A 129 -13.78 -5.73 -5.78
N VAL A 130 -13.35 -4.60 -6.29
CA VAL A 130 -13.43 -4.30 -7.75
C VAL A 130 -12.51 -5.18 -8.58
N THR A 131 -11.52 -5.85 -7.97
CA THR A 131 -10.58 -6.77 -8.61
C THR A 131 -10.26 -7.97 -7.72
N HIS A 132 -9.91 -7.72 -6.45
CA HIS A 132 -9.41 -8.67 -5.45
C HIS A 132 -10.55 -9.09 -4.50
N ASN A 133 -11.60 -9.69 -5.05
CA ASN A 133 -12.78 -10.09 -4.28
C ASN A 133 -12.64 -11.49 -3.62
N HIS A 134 -11.45 -12.11 -3.67
CA HIS A 134 -11.13 -13.28 -2.87
C HIS A 134 -11.08 -12.89 -1.38
N PRO A 135 -11.53 -13.76 -0.44
CA PRO A 135 -11.48 -13.44 1.00
C PRO A 135 -10.12 -12.95 1.48
N GLU A 136 -9.02 -13.56 1.05
CA GLU A 136 -7.67 -13.14 1.41
C GLU A 136 -7.27 -11.78 0.81
N GLY A 137 -7.72 -11.45 -0.40
CA GLY A 137 -7.49 -10.13 -1.00
C GLY A 137 -8.20 -9.01 -0.24
N ILE A 138 -9.46 -9.24 0.16
CA ILE A 138 -10.23 -8.32 1.00
C ILE A 138 -9.60 -8.20 2.39
N LYS A 139 -9.24 -9.33 3.00
CA LYS A 139 -8.60 -9.41 4.32
C LYS A 139 -7.28 -8.61 4.36
N GLY A 140 -6.43 -8.74 3.34
CA GLY A 140 -5.17 -8.01 3.27
C GLY A 140 -5.37 -6.48 3.24
N ALA A 141 -6.30 -6.01 2.40
CA ALA A 141 -6.66 -4.59 2.37
C ALA A 141 -7.23 -4.10 3.71
N GLN A 142 -8.14 -4.87 4.33
CA GLN A 142 -8.73 -4.51 5.61
C GLN A 142 -7.72 -4.52 6.75
N ALA A 143 -6.80 -5.48 6.80
CA ALA A 143 -5.76 -5.55 7.83
C ALA A 143 -4.79 -4.36 7.74
N THR A 144 -4.37 -4.00 6.51
CA THR A 144 -3.54 -2.82 6.28
C THR A 144 -4.26 -1.53 6.68
N ALA A 145 -5.51 -1.36 6.26
CA ALA A 145 -6.31 -0.18 6.62
C ALA A 145 -6.58 -0.08 8.12
N ALA A 146 -6.82 -1.22 8.80
CA ALA A 146 -7.00 -1.25 10.24
C ALA A 146 -5.72 -0.84 10.98
N ALA A 147 -4.56 -1.38 10.59
CA ALA A 147 -3.27 -1.03 11.17
C ALA A 147 -2.98 0.48 11.01
N MET A 148 -3.24 1.03 9.81
CA MET A 148 -3.11 2.46 9.55
C MET A 148 -4.06 3.31 10.41
N PHE A 149 -5.34 2.93 10.47
CA PHE A 149 -6.33 3.66 11.25
C PHE A 149 -5.99 3.68 12.73
N LEU A 150 -5.63 2.53 13.30
CA LEU A 150 -5.20 2.41 14.69
C LEU A 150 -3.95 3.22 14.98
N ALA A 151 -2.94 3.17 14.09
CA ALA A 151 -1.72 3.98 14.19
C ALA A 151 -2.04 5.47 14.23
N ARG A 152 -2.83 5.96 13.29
CA ARG A 152 -3.23 7.36 13.17
C ARG A 152 -4.08 7.88 14.35
N THR A 153 -4.81 6.99 15.03
CA THR A 153 -5.65 7.33 16.20
C THR A 153 -4.96 7.11 17.54
N GLY A 154 -3.64 6.84 17.53
CA GLY A 154 -2.79 6.82 18.72
C GLY A 154 -2.72 5.47 19.43
N SER A 155 -3.11 4.37 18.78
CA SER A 155 -2.90 3.03 19.33
C SER A 155 -1.40 2.69 19.39
N SER A 156 -1.00 1.96 20.42
CA SER A 156 0.38 1.45 20.50
C SER A 156 0.62 0.34 19.48
N LYS A 157 1.88 0.09 19.17
CA LYS A 157 2.27 -1.06 18.30
C LYS A 157 1.79 -2.39 18.85
N ALA A 158 1.79 -2.56 20.18
CA ALA A 158 1.28 -3.76 20.84
C ALA A 158 -0.23 -3.93 20.63
N ASP A 159 -1.01 -2.83 20.70
CA ASP A 159 -2.45 -2.86 20.45
C ASP A 159 -2.75 -3.17 18.97
N ILE A 160 -1.97 -2.58 18.04
CA ILE A 160 -2.09 -2.85 16.60
C ILE A 160 -1.80 -4.32 16.31
N ARG A 161 -0.71 -4.89 16.85
CA ARG A 161 -0.38 -6.32 16.74
C ARG A 161 -1.54 -7.17 17.23
N THR A 162 -1.99 -6.95 18.47
CA THR A 162 -3.07 -7.72 19.10
C THR A 162 -4.36 -7.67 18.27
N TYR A 163 -4.70 -6.49 17.73
CA TYR A 163 -5.87 -6.34 16.88
C TYR A 163 -5.75 -7.14 15.59
N VAL A 164 -4.62 -7.01 14.89
CA VAL A 164 -4.39 -7.68 13.60
C VAL A 164 -4.37 -9.21 13.76
N GLU A 165 -3.70 -9.73 14.79
CA GLU A 165 -3.66 -11.17 15.08
C GLU A 165 -5.06 -11.71 15.40
N ARG A 166 -5.82 -11.01 16.22
CA ARG A 166 -7.15 -11.44 16.65
C ARG A 166 -8.18 -11.40 15.52
N GLU A 167 -8.26 -10.28 14.79
CA GLU A 167 -9.35 -10.05 13.83
C GLU A 167 -9.05 -10.66 12.46
N PHE A 168 -7.78 -10.73 12.06
CA PHE A 168 -7.39 -11.22 10.74
C PHE A 168 -6.68 -12.58 10.79
N GLY A 169 -6.28 -13.06 11.98
CA GLY A 169 -5.60 -14.34 12.13
C GLY A 169 -4.20 -14.39 11.49
N TYR A 170 -3.57 -13.24 11.29
CA TYR A 170 -2.19 -13.19 10.84
C TYR A 170 -1.24 -13.53 11.99
N ASP A 171 -0.23 -14.35 11.72
CA ASP A 171 0.85 -14.63 12.67
C ASP A 171 1.93 -13.55 12.56
N LEU A 172 2.04 -12.71 13.60
CA LEU A 172 3.06 -11.66 13.71
C LEU A 172 4.11 -12.00 14.78
N SER A 173 4.26 -13.27 15.14
CA SER A 173 5.16 -13.70 16.22
C SER A 173 6.63 -13.71 15.81
N ARG A 174 6.93 -13.94 14.52
CA ARG A 174 8.29 -13.97 13.98
C ARG A 174 8.85 -12.55 13.84
N SER A 175 10.11 -12.37 14.20
CA SER A 175 10.85 -11.14 13.95
C SER A 175 11.28 -11.02 12.49
N CYS A 176 11.58 -9.79 12.04
CA CYS A 176 12.15 -9.56 10.71
C CYS A 176 13.48 -10.28 10.50
N ASP A 177 14.27 -10.46 11.55
CA ASP A 177 15.54 -11.21 11.48
C ASP A 177 15.31 -12.71 11.27
N GLU A 178 14.22 -13.27 11.81
CA GLU A 178 13.82 -14.67 11.58
C GLU A 178 13.14 -14.87 10.22
N ILE A 179 12.50 -13.84 9.66
CA ILE A 179 11.83 -13.88 8.36
C ILE A 179 12.83 -13.73 7.22
N ARG A 180 13.75 -12.78 7.35
CA ARG A 180 14.64 -12.30 6.28
C ARG A 180 15.42 -13.40 5.56
N PRO A 181 16.00 -14.43 6.22
CA PRO A 181 16.78 -15.45 5.51
C PRO A 181 15.99 -16.26 4.49
N ASP A 182 14.71 -16.53 4.76
CA ASP A 182 13.87 -17.43 3.98
C ASP A 182 12.84 -16.71 3.11
N TYR A 183 12.64 -15.40 3.31
CA TYR A 183 11.64 -14.65 2.54
C TYR A 183 12.11 -14.44 1.10
N HIS A 184 11.21 -14.60 0.17
CA HIS A 184 11.42 -14.50 -1.27
C HIS A 184 10.28 -13.75 -1.94
N HIS A 185 10.31 -13.59 -3.25
CA HIS A 185 9.27 -12.89 -3.99
C HIS A 185 7.94 -13.65 -3.93
N VAL A 186 6.96 -13.00 -3.33
CA VAL A 186 5.57 -13.49 -3.20
C VAL A 186 4.61 -12.33 -3.39
N GLU A 187 3.53 -12.57 -4.10
CA GLU A 187 2.55 -11.54 -4.47
C GLU A 187 1.19 -11.74 -3.78
N SER A 188 1.10 -12.64 -2.79
CA SER A 188 -0.15 -12.92 -2.08
C SER A 188 -0.31 -12.06 -0.83
N CYS A 189 -1.55 -11.61 -0.54
CA CYS A 189 -1.85 -10.87 0.69
C CYS A 189 -1.44 -11.61 1.95
N GLN A 190 -1.67 -12.93 2.01
CA GLN A 190 -1.39 -13.74 3.20
C GLN A 190 0.10 -13.89 3.51
N GLU A 191 0.97 -13.67 2.52
CA GLU A 191 2.42 -13.78 2.68
C GLU A 191 3.12 -12.41 2.68
N THR A 192 2.50 -11.36 2.09
CA THR A 192 3.07 -10.00 2.05
C THR A 192 2.61 -9.16 3.25
N VAL A 193 1.30 -9.15 3.55
CA VAL A 193 0.74 -8.21 4.53
C VAL A 193 1.24 -8.42 5.96
N PRO A 194 1.31 -9.66 6.51
CA PRO A 194 1.86 -9.87 7.85
C PRO A 194 3.33 -9.46 7.95
N GLN A 195 4.13 -9.68 6.91
CA GLN A 195 5.54 -9.30 6.90
C GLN A 195 5.72 -7.78 6.87
N ALA A 196 4.92 -7.08 6.08
CA ALA A 196 4.91 -5.62 6.03
C ALA A 196 4.49 -5.01 7.37
N ILE A 197 3.46 -5.57 8.02
CA ILE A 197 3.03 -5.13 9.36
C ILE A 197 4.14 -5.42 10.39
N THR A 198 4.81 -6.57 10.34
CA THR A 198 5.93 -6.91 11.23
C THR A 198 7.07 -5.92 11.06
N ALA A 199 7.42 -5.55 9.82
CA ALA A 199 8.46 -4.56 9.55
C ALA A 199 8.14 -3.18 10.19
N PHE A 200 6.87 -2.75 10.14
CA PHE A 200 6.43 -1.57 10.86
C PHE A 200 6.52 -1.74 12.38
N LEU A 201 6.07 -2.87 12.92
CA LEU A 201 6.05 -3.10 14.37
C LEU A 201 7.46 -3.08 14.98
N GLU A 202 8.49 -3.50 14.26
CA GLU A 202 9.87 -3.50 14.73
C GLU A 202 10.62 -2.18 14.48
N SER A 203 10.11 -1.29 13.65
CA SER A 203 10.78 -0.04 13.29
C SER A 203 10.85 0.95 14.44
N SER A 204 11.86 1.81 14.46
CA SER A 204 12.05 2.90 15.43
C SER A 204 11.54 4.25 14.94
N ASP A 205 11.47 4.46 13.63
CA ASP A 205 11.02 5.67 12.97
C ASP A 205 10.55 5.36 11.53
N PHE A 206 10.14 6.39 10.79
CA PHE A 206 9.61 6.25 9.43
C PHE A 206 10.65 5.67 8.44
N GLU A 207 11.89 6.17 8.47
CA GLU A 207 12.96 5.69 7.57
C GLU A 207 13.35 4.26 7.92
N ASP A 208 13.47 3.94 9.20
CA ASP A 208 13.78 2.59 9.68
C ASP A 208 12.69 1.57 9.27
N ALA A 209 11.42 1.98 9.24
CA ALA A 209 10.33 1.14 8.75
C ALA A 209 10.54 0.74 7.28
N LEU A 210 10.84 1.70 6.41
CA LEU A 210 11.10 1.43 5.00
C LEU A 210 12.35 0.58 4.79
N ARG A 211 13.43 0.87 5.50
CA ARG A 211 14.66 0.07 5.46
C ARG A 211 14.44 -1.36 5.93
N THR A 212 13.62 -1.54 6.97
CA THR A 212 13.26 -2.86 7.48
C THR A 212 12.48 -3.65 6.45
N ALA A 213 11.44 -3.06 5.83
CA ALA A 213 10.64 -3.69 4.79
C ALA A 213 11.50 -4.12 3.59
N VAL A 214 12.27 -3.19 3.01
CA VAL A 214 13.16 -3.48 1.88
C VAL A 214 14.17 -4.59 2.21
N SER A 215 14.67 -4.64 3.45
CA SER A 215 15.65 -5.65 3.88
C SER A 215 15.08 -7.08 3.95
N LEU A 216 13.77 -7.26 3.85
CA LEU A 216 13.17 -8.58 3.72
C LEU A 216 13.38 -9.16 2.31
N GLY A 217 13.59 -8.32 1.30
CA GLY A 217 13.74 -8.72 -0.10
C GLY A 217 12.40 -9.08 -0.75
N GLY A 218 12.47 -9.83 -1.84
CA GLY A 218 11.28 -10.26 -2.59
C GLY A 218 10.56 -9.12 -3.29
N ASP A 219 9.27 -8.97 -3.08
CA ASP A 219 8.39 -7.90 -3.56
C ASP A 219 8.57 -6.67 -2.67
N SER A 220 9.74 -6.03 -2.77
CA SER A 220 10.22 -5.04 -1.81
C SER A 220 9.54 -3.68 -1.92
N ASP A 221 9.05 -3.29 -3.08
CA ASP A 221 8.27 -2.06 -3.29
C ASP A 221 6.89 -2.18 -2.65
N THR A 222 6.15 -3.25 -2.90
CA THR A 222 4.85 -3.51 -2.25
C THR A 222 4.99 -3.70 -0.73
N LEU A 223 6.00 -4.46 -0.25
CA LEU A 223 6.29 -4.54 1.19
C LEU A 223 6.50 -3.17 1.80
N ALA A 224 7.35 -2.36 1.16
CA ALA A 224 7.67 -1.03 1.67
C ALA A 224 6.50 -0.04 1.50
N ALA A 225 5.67 -0.16 0.46
CA ALA A 225 4.47 0.66 0.30
C ALA A 225 3.44 0.39 1.43
N ILE A 226 3.18 -0.87 1.75
CA ILE A 226 2.28 -1.25 2.85
C ILE A 226 2.88 -0.79 4.19
N THR A 227 4.14 -1.12 4.47
CA THR A 227 4.85 -0.71 5.70
C THR A 227 4.88 0.80 5.85
N GLY A 228 5.24 1.51 4.77
CA GLY A 228 5.36 2.97 4.75
C GLY A 228 4.03 3.67 4.99
N SER A 229 2.91 3.12 4.49
CA SER A 229 1.58 3.67 4.75
C SER A 229 1.20 3.62 6.23
N ILE A 230 1.54 2.52 6.92
CA ILE A 230 1.30 2.37 8.36
C ILE A 230 2.27 3.26 9.17
N ALA A 231 3.55 3.29 8.74
CA ALA A 231 4.58 4.11 9.38
C ALA A 231 4.29 5.62 9.27
N GLU A 232 3.78 6.09 8.12
CA GLU A 232 3.30 7.47 7.97
C GLU A 232 2.21 7.80 8.98
N ALA A 233 1.25 6.91 9.15
CA ALA A 233 0.13 7.09 10.08
C ALA A 233 0.59 7.15 11.55
N PHE A 234 1.69 6.47 11.90
CA PHE A 234 2.22 6.37 13.26
C PHE A 234 3.27 7.44 13.59
N TYR A 235 4.22 7.68 12.69
CA TYR A 235 5.37 8.57 12.92
C TYR A 235 5.27 9.92 12.21
N GLY A 236 4.41 10.02 11.19
CA GLY A 236 4.49 11.07 10.18
C GLY A 236 5.62 10.85 9.18
N VAL A 237 5.71 11.71 8.17
CA VAL A 237 6.77 11.66 7.13
C VAL A 237 7.62 12.92 7.23
N PRO A 238 8.96 12.79 7.29
CA PRO A 238 9.88 13.94 7.26
C PRO A 238 9.71 14.80 6.00
N GLU A 239 9.74 16.13 6.14
CA GLU A 239 9.48 17.07 5.04
C GLU A 239 10.47 16.95 3.86
N ASN A 240 11.73 16.62 4.15
CA ASN A 240 12.73 16.35 3.12
C ASN A 240 12.36 15.12 2.27
N LEU A 241 11.76 14.09 2.87
CA LEU A 241 11.30 12.90 2.15
C LEU A 241 10.03 13.20 1.34
N LYS A 242 9.10 14.01 1.85
CA LYS A 242 7.95 14.47 1.06
C LYS A 242 8.39 15.27 -0.17
N ALA A 243 9.39 16.16 -0.02
CA ALA A 243 9.93 16.91 -1.14
C ALA A 243 10.59 16.00 -2.18
N GLU A 244 11.32 14.97 -1.74
CA GLU A 244 11.93 13.97 -2.63
C GLU A 244 10.89 13.11 -3.34
N CYS A 245 9.83 12.72 -2.65
CA CYS A 245 8.69 12.01 -3.22
C CYS A 245 8.08 12.81 -4.39
N ARG A 246 7.72 14.07 -4.16
CA ARG A 246 7.13 14.94 -5.20
C ARG A 246 8.03 15.08 -6.43
N ARG A 247 9.33 15.23 -6.25
CA ARG A 247 10.29 15.34 -7.38
C ARG A 247 10.36 14.11 -8.27
N ARG A 248 9.94 12.94 -7.80
CA ARG A 248 9.97 11.68 -8.54
C ARG A 248 8.64 11.33 -9.20
N LEU A 249 7.59 12.09 -8.91
CA LEU A 249 6.29 11.95 -9.55
C LEU A 249 6.24 12.76 -10.87
N THR A 250 5.35 12.34 -11.76
CA THR A 250 4.95 13.20 -12.88
C THR A 250 4.09 14.35 -12.38
N PRO A 251 3.99 15.47 -13.13
CA PRO A 251 3.14 16.59 -12.73
C PRO A 251 1.68 16.18 -12.48
N GLU A 252 1.14 15.22 -13.22
CA GLU A 252 -0.22 14.70 -13.04
C GLU A 252 -0.36 13.96 -11.70
N LEU A 253 0.55 13.03 -11.38
CA LEU A 253 0.51 12.28 -10.13
C LEU A 253 0.79 13.18 -8.92
N GLU A 254 1.69 14.14 -9.04
CA GLU A 254 1.92 15.15 -8.01
C GLU A 254 0.66 15.99 -7.75
N ALA A 255 -0.03 16.41 -8.80
CA ALA A 255 -1.29 17.17 -8.66
C ALA A 255 -2.38 16.37 -7.92
N LEU A 256 -2.47 15.06 -8.17
CA LEU A 256 -3.40 14.19 -7.43
C LEU A 256 -3.01 14.07 -5.95
N LEU A 257 -1.71 13.92 -5.65
CA LEU A 257 -1.21 13.89 -4.28
C LEU A 257 -1.50 15.19 -3.53
N LEU A 258 -1.25 16.35 -4.16
CA LEU A 258 -1.53 17.68 -3.57
C LEU A 258 -3.03 17.91 -3.39
N ALA A 259 -3.88 17.47 -4.32
CA ALA A 259 -5.34 17.52 -4.16
C ALA A 259 -5.80 16.68 -2.97
N TRP A 260 -5.16 15.52 -2.73
CA TRP A 260 -5.43 14.70 -1.56
C TRP A 260 -5.02 15.39 -0.25
N GLU A 261 -3.87 16.05 -0.21
CA GLU A 261 -3.44 16.82 0.98
C GLU A 261 -4.42 17.96 1.29
N ALA A 262 -4.84 18.69 0.28
CA ALA A 262 -5.74 19.83 0.43
C ALA A 262 -7.12 19.49 1.03
N ARG A 263 -7.56 18.21 0.97
CA ARG A 263 -8.82 17.78 1.60
C ARG A 263 -8.81 17.87 3.13
N ALA A 264 -7.61 17.80 3.73
CA ALA A 264 -7.41 17.78 5.18
C ALA A 264 -7.18 19.18 5.77
N ALA A 265 -7.02 20.20 4.93
CA ALA A 265 -6.88 21.60 5.32
C ALA A 265 -8.24 22.29 5.37
#